data_5785b52a8f77b8f2eadf9cb05238cb88
#
_entry.id   5785b52a8f77b8f2eadf9cb05238cb88
#
_cell.length_a   1.000
_cell.length_b   1.000
_cell.length_c   1.000
_cell.angle_alpha   90.00
_cell.angle_beta   90.00
_cell.angle_gamma   90.00
#
_symmetry.space_group_name_H-M   'P 1'
#
loop_
_entity.id
_entity.type
_entity.pdbx_description
1 polymer ?
#
loop_
_entity_poly.entity_id
_entity_poly.type
_entity_poly.pdbx_seq_one_letter_code
_entity_poly.pdbx_strand_id
1 'polypeptide(L)'
;LKYNKPNNHNINLEELLNEQSNLYEKKTGHRIAIEVLNGCGKGKIASMYQSFLRSEGFDVMDAKNALTPDGAYDYDHEKTKIEIHRGEMDMAHFLSELMGINDSLIIVKSDKTLMIDISLIIGKDFQNLSSYDAVARHYSRY
;
A
#
# COMPACT_ATOMS: atom_id res chain seq x y z
N LEU A 1 10.02 3.08 -16.75
CA LEU A 1 11.18 3.35 -15.92
C LEU A 1 11.29 2.34 -14.80
N LYS A 2 12.42 1.66 -14.73
CA LYS A 2 12.70 0.78 -13.61
C LYS A 2 13.20 1.57 -12.43
N TYR A 3 12.64 1.33 -11.28
CA TYR A 3 13.21 1.81 -10.04
C TYR A 3 14.49 1.03 -9.72
N ASN A 4 15.59 1.74 -9.47
CA ASN A 4 16.84 1.14 -9.05
C ASN A 4 16.97 1.27 -7.54
N LYS A 5 16.91 0.13 -6.83
CA LYS A 5 17.08 0.13 -5.38
C LYS A 5 18.46 0.64 -5.00
N PRO A 6 18.56 1.56 -4.02
CA PRO A 6 19.86 1.97 -3.51
C PRO A 6 20.57 0.79 -2.84
N ASN A 7 21.87 0.67 -3.08
CA ASN A 7 22.72 -0.38 -2.47
C ASN A 7 23.37 0.08 -1.16
N ASN A 8 22.83 1.09 -0.53
CA ASN A 8 23.39 1.63 0.69
C ASN A 8 22.56 1.22 1.89
N HIS A 9 23.16 0.44 2.80
CA HIS A 9 22.49 -0.05 4.01
C HIS A 9 22.18 1.05 5.04
N ASN A 10 22.72 2.26 4.86
CA ASN A 10 22.48 3.38 5.76
C ASN A 10 21.31 4.28 5.31
N ILE A 11 20.62 3.91 4.24
CA ILE A 11 19.50 4.70 3.73
C ILE A 11 18.25 4.40 4.55
N ASN A 12 17.63 5.46 5.08
CA ASN A 12 16.37 5.36 5.77
C ASN A 12 15.23 5.26 4.74
N LEU A 13 14.50 4.15 4.75
CA LEU A 13 13.41 3.91 3.81
C LEU A 13 12.29 4.94 3.95
N GLU A 14 11.98 5.38 5.17
CA GLU A 14 10.96 6.41 5.41
C GLU A 14 11.33 7.75 4.76
N GLU A 15 12.61 8.14 4.84
CA GLU A 15 13.08 9.35 4.19
C GLU A 15 12.95 9.25 2.67
N LEU A 16 13.30 8.11 2.09
CA LEU A 16 13.14 7.87 0.66
C LEU A 16 11.67 7.94 0.23
N LEU A 17 10.77 7.36 1.01
CA LEU A 17 9.34 7.44 0.77
C LEU A 17 8.86 8.89 0.78
N ASN A 18 9.28 9.68 1.77
CA ASN A 18 8.91 11.08 1.88
C ASN A 18 9.43 11.89 0.69
N GLU A 19 10.66 11.64 0.26
CA GLU A 19 11.22 12.30 -0.92
C GLU A 19 10.41 11.97 -2.18
N GLN A 20 10.08 10.70 -2.40
CA GLN A 20 9.31 10.28 -3.55
C GLN A 20 7.87 10.82 -3.51
N SER A 21 7.25 10.83 -2.34
CA SER A 21 5.94 11.42 -2.14
C SER A 21 5.93 12.91 -2.48
N ASN A 22 6.96 13.64 -2.06
CA ASN A 22 7.08 15.07 -2.36
C ASN A 22 7.29 15.32 -3.84
N LEU A 23 8.10 14.50 -4.52
CA LEU A 23 8.30 14.61 -5.96
C LEU A 23 7.01 14.32 -6.71
N TYR A 24 6.29 13.29 -6.30
CA TYR A 24 5.00 12.94 -6.90
C TYR A 24 4.00 14.10 -6.74
N GLU A 25 3.92 14.68 -5.54
CA GLU A 25 3.04 15.81 -5.25
C GLU A 25 3.38 17.02 -6.12
N LYS A 26 4.66 17.32 -6.31
CA LYS A 26 5.10 18.41 -7.20
C LYS A 26 4.70 18.15 -8.65
N LYS A 27 4.82 16.91 -9.10
CA LYS A 27 4.56 16.52 -10.48
C LYS A 27 3.07 16.49 -10.82
N THR A 28 2.25 16.02 -9.88
CA THR A 28 0.82 15.76 -10.11
C THR A 28 -0.10 16.75 -9.40
N GLY A 29 0.42 17.51 -8.43
CA GLY A 29 -0.38 18.42 -7.64
C GLY A 29 -1.12 17.78 -6.45
N HIS A 30 -0.92 16.48 -6.23
CA HIS A 30 -1.54 15.79 -5.09
C HIS A 30 -0.64 14.66 -4.58
N ARG A 31 -0.88 14.22 -3.35
CA ARG A 31 -0.20 13.07 -2.77
C ARG A 31 -0.70 11.78 -3.39
N ILE A 32 0.09 10.72 -3.22
CA ILE A 32 -0.35 9.39 -3.65
C ILE A 32 -1.57 8.98 -2.86
N ALA A 33 -2.66 8.76 -3.58
CA ALA A 33 -3.93 8.34 -3.01
C ALA A 33 -4.00 6.82 -2.98
N ILE A 34 -4.20 6.26 -1.78
CA ILE A 34 -4.24 4.81 -1.56
C ILE A 34 -5.60 4.43 -0.98
N GLU A 35 -6.14 3.31 -1.43
CA GLU A 35 -7.19 2.61 -0.71
C GLU A 35 -6.61 1.31 -0.16
N VAL A 36 -7.04 0.91 1.04
CA VAL A 36 -6.68 -0.36 1.64
C VAL A 36 -7.89 -1.28 1.63
N LEU A 37 -7.73 -2.46 1.05
CA LEU A 37 -8.82 -3.43 0.90
C LEU A 37 -8.54 -4.65 1.76
N ASN A 38 -9.52 -5.03 2.56
CA ASN A 38 -9.47 -6.28 3.33
C ASN A 38 -9.81 -7.44 2.42
N GLY A 39 -8.81 -8.21 2.02
CA GLY A 39 -8.96 -9.39 1.16
C GLY A 39 -8.80 -10.70 1.92
N CYS A 40 -8.75 -10.69 3.25
CA CYS A 40 -8.52 -11.89 4.06
C CYS A 40 -9.63 -12.17 5.07
N GLY A 41 -10.50 -11.21 5.34
CA GLY A 41 -11.62 -11.37 6.28
C GLY A 41 -11.28 -11.11 7.74
N LYS A 42 -10.02 -10.78 8.07
CA LYS A 42 -9.66 -10.41 9.43
C LYS A 42 -10.29 -9.06 9.79
N GLY A 43 -11.10 -9.02 10.84
CA GLY A 43 -11.72 -7.79 11.31
C GLY A 43 -10.72 -6.70 11.61
N LYS A 44 -11.02 -5.47 11.17
CA LYS A 44 -10.23 -4.25 11.41
C LYS A 44 -8.87 -4.20 10.68
N ILE A 45 -8.49 -5.21 9.90
CA ILE A 45 -7.16 -5.24 9.28
C ILE A 45 -6.95 -4.04 8.33
N ALA A 46 -7.94 -3.69 7.54
CA ALA A 46 -7.83 -2.55 6.63
C ALA A 46 -7.66 -1.24 7.39
N SER A 47 -8.42 -1.06 8.49
CA SER A 47 -8.30 0.13 9.34
C SER A 47 -6.95 0.23 10.03
N MET A 48 -6.39 -0.90 10.43
CA MET A 48 -5.05 -0.95 11.04
C MET A 48 -4.00 -0.45 10.07
N TYR A 49 -4.02 -0.96 8.84
CA TYR A 49 -3.07 -0.52 7.81
C TYR A 49 -3.33 0.92 7.38
N GLN A 50 -4.58 1.35 7.32
CA GLN A 50 -4.91 2.75 7.04
C GLN A 50 -4.25 3.68 8.05
N SER A 51 -4.39 3.40 9.34
CA SER A 51 -3.83 4.22 10.41
C SER A 51 -2.30 4.26 10.31
N PHE A 52 -1.67 3.11 10.11
CA PHE A 52 -0.22 3.02 9.97
C PHE A 52 0.28 3.80 8.76
N LEU A 53 -0.32 3.61 7.60
CA LEU A 53 0.11 4.27 6.36
C LEU A 53 -0.11 5.78 6.41
N ARG A 54 -1.18 6.23 7.06
CA ARG A 54 -1.38 7.68 7.28
C ARG A 54 -0.26 8.26 8.14
N SER A 55 0.20 7.52 9.15
CA SER A 55 1.33 7.95 9.98
C SER A 55 2.63 8.01 9.21
N GLU A 56 2.75 7.22 8.13
CA GLU A 56 3.91 7.21 7.23
C GLU A 56 3.81 8.25 6.10
N GLY A 57 2.75 9.06 6.07
CA GLY A 57 2.62 10.15 5.13
C GLY A 57 1.80 9.89 3.88
N PHE A 58 1.20 8.70 3.76
CA PHE A 58 0.33 8.40 2.63
C PHE A 58 -1.06 8.99 2.82
N ASP A 59 -1.68 9.36 1.70
CA ASP A 59 -3.06 9.82 1.68
C ASP A 59 -3.98 8.62 1.49
N VAL A 60 -4.38 8.00 2.59
CA VAL A 60 -5.24 6.82 2.54
C VAL A 60 -6.69 7.28 2.52
N MET A 61 -7.29 7.19 1.34
CA MET A 61 -8.63 7.69 1.07
C MET A 61 -9.72 6.80 1.64
N ASP A 62 -9.48 5.49 1.71
CA ASP A 62 -10.51 4.54 2.14
C ASP A 62 -9.88 3.27 2.70
N ALA A 63 -10.62 2.61 3.59
CA ALA A 63 -10.30 1.30 4.13
C ALA A 63 -11.59 0.49 4.19
N LYS A 64 -11.70 -0.52 3.34
CA LYS A 64 -12.95 -1.28 3.15
C LYS A 64 -12.66 -2.71 2.77
N ASN A 65 -13.71 -3.51 2.60
CA ASN A 65 -13.57 -4.89 2.16
C ASN A 65 -13.29 -4.97 0.66
N ALA A 66 -12.45 -5.92 0.25
CA ALA A 66 -12.31 -6.28 -1.15
C ALA A 66 -13.62 -6.89 -1.65
N LEU A 67 -13.96 -6.62 -2.90
CA LEU A 67 -15.20 -7.10 -3.49
C LEU A 67 -14.92 -7.90 -4.75
N THR A 68 -15.74 -8.94 -4.97
CA THR A 68 -15.81 -9.64 -6.25
C THR A 68 -16.47 -8.74 -7.30
N PRO A 69 -16.37 -9.07 -8.60
CA PRO A 69 -17.03 -8.27 -9.64
C PRO A 69 -18.54 -8.13 -9.47
N ASP A 70 -19.20 -9.11 -8.83
CA ASP A 70 -20.65 -9.07 -8.58
C ASP A 70 -21.02 -8.42 -7.24
N GLY A 71 -20.02 -7.85 -6.52
CA GLY A 71 -20.26 -7.06 -5.32
C GLY A 71 -20.26 -7.82 -4.00
N ALA A 72 -19.94 -9.11 -4.00
CA ALA A 72 -19.78 -9.88 -2.77
C ALA A 72 -18.41 -9.60 -2.13
N TYR A 73 -18.28 -9.85 -0.83
CA TYR A 73 -16.98 -9.74 -0.16
C TYR A 73 -16.02 -10.79 -0.72
N ASP A 74 -14.81 -10.35 -1.03
CA ASP A 74 -13.77 -11.22 -1.54
C ASP A 74 -12.64 -11.36 -0.50
N TYR A 75 -12.73 -12.40 0.31
CA TYR A 75 -11.75 -12.70 1.34
C TYR A 75 -10.81 -13.85 0.94
N ASP A 76 -10.72 -14.14 -0.34
CA ASP A 76 -9.95 -15.27 -0.87
C ASP A 76 -8.56 -14.88 -1.39
N HIS A 77 -8.08 -13.71 -1.03
CA HIS A 77 -6.74 -13.30 -1.40
C HIS A 77 -5.71 -13.97 -0.49
N GLU A 78 -4.97 -14.91 -1.03
CA GLU A 78 -3.93 -15.63 -0.27
C GLU A 78 -2.73 -14.74 0.03
N LYS A 79 -2.38 -13.85 -0.91
CA LYS A 79 -1.22 -12.96 -0.80
C LYS A 79 -1.65 -11.50 -0.80
N THR A 80 -0.99 -10.72 0.05
CA THR A 80 -1.10 -9.27 0.01
C THR A 80 -0.46 -8.76 -1.27
N LYS A 81 -1.14 -7.85 -1.98
CA LYS A 81 -0.67 -7.34 -3.26
C LYS A 81 -0.98 -5.87 -3.43
N ILE A 82 -0.28 -5.27 -4.37
CA ILE A 82 -0.41 -3.86 -4.72
C ILE A 82 -0.89 -3.78 -6.15
N GLU A 83 -1.98 -3.06 -6.38
CA GLU A 83 -2.46 -2.73 -7.73
C GLU A 83 -2.19 -1.25 -7.99
N ILE A 84 -1.49 -0.96 -9.09
CA ILE A 84 -1.25 0.41 -9.52
C ILE A 84 -2.27 0.76 -10.60
N HIS A 85 -3.04 1.81 -10.35
CA HIS A 85 -4.03 2.30 -11.30
C HIS A 85 -3.51 3.50 -12.10
N ARG A 86 -2.66 4.29 -11.47
CA ARG A 86 -1.98 5.44 -12.10
C ARG A 86 -0.77 5.83 -11.24
N GLY A 87 0.12 6.64 -11.80
CA GLY A 87 1.30 7.11 -11.07
C GLY A 87 2.55 6.31 -11.41
N GLU A 88 3.59 6.52 -10.63
CA GLU A 88 4.92 5.99 -10.89
C GLU A 88 5.12 4.63 -10.21
N MET A 89 5.79 3.71 -10.93
CA MET A 89 6.15 2.40 -10.37
C MET A 89 7.03 2.51 -9.13
N ASP A 90 7.87 3.54 -9.06
CA ASP A 90 8.78 3.74 -7.93
C ASP A 90 8.03 3.77 -6.60
N MET A 91 6.85 4.39 -6.56
CA MET A 91 6.07 4.47 -5.34
C MET A 91 5.52 3.11 -4.92
N ALA A 92 5.15 2.28 -5.88
CA ALA A 92 4.72 0.92 -5.57
C ALA A 92 5.87 0.08 -5.02
N HIS A 93 7.08 0.26 -5.55
CA HIS A 93 8.26 -0.41 -5.02
C HIS A 93 8.59 0.05 -3.60
N PHE A 94 8.51 1.34 -3.32
CA PHE A 94 8.70 1.84 -1.95
C PHE A 94 7.64 1.31 -1.01
N LEU A 95 6.37 1.28 -1.44
CA LEU A 95 5.29 0.71 -0.63
C LEU A 95 5.53 -0.78 -0.39
N SER A 96 5.94 -1.54 -1.40
CA SER A 96 6.23 -2.97 -1.24
C SER A 96 7.35 -3.21 -0.24
N GLU A 97 8.40 -2.39 -0.26
CA GLU A 97 9.49 -2.45 0.71
C GLU A 97 8.99 -2.17 2.14
N LEU A 98 8.21 -1.11 2.31
CA LEU A 98 7.66 -0.74 3.60
C LEU A 98 6.76 -1.84 4.16
N MET A 99 5.96 -2.45 3.29
CA MET A 99 5.01 -3.50 3.68
C MET A 99 5.65 -4.87 3.86
N GLY A 100 6.81 -5.10 3.25
CA GLY A 100 7.42 -6.42 3.20
C GLY A 100 6.77 -7.33 2.16
N ILE A 101 6.37 -6.77 1.02
CA ILE A 101 5.72 -7.47 -0.08
C ILE A 101 6.72 -7.70 -1.20
N ASN A 102 6.72 -8.89 -1.80
CA ASN A 102 7.57 -9.19 -2.96
C ASN A 102 7.11 -8.37 -4.17
N ASP A 103 8.06 -7.86 -4.95
CA ASP A 103 7.78 -7.05 -6.14
C ASP A 103 6.93 -7.79 -7.18
N SER A 104 6.98 -9.12 -7.22
CA SER A 104 6.13 -9.93 -8.10
C SER A 104 4.63 -9.79 -7.81
N LEU A 105 4.29 -9.23 -6.64
CA LEU A 105 2.91 -8.99 -6.23
C LEU A 105 2.44 -7.56 -6.52
N ILE A 106 3.23 -6.80 -7.26
CA ILE A 106 2.84 -5.50 -7.79
C ILE A 106 2.23 -5.70 -9.17
N ILE A 107 0.97 -5.32 -9.32
CA ILE A 107 0.19 -5.55 -10.53
C ILE A 107 -0.21 -4.20 -11.10
N VAL A 108 0.07 -3.99 -12.39
CA VAL A 108 -0.39 -2.79 -13.09
C VAL A 108 -1.82 -3.04 -13.56
N LYS A 109 -2.74 -2.23 -13.06
CA LYS A 109 -4.16 -2.31 -13.41
C LYS A 109 -4.67 -0.90 -13.70
N SER A 110 -4.24 -0.37 -14.85
CA SER A 110 -4.51 1.02 -15.22
C SER A 110 -6.01 1.30 -15.27
N ASP A 111 -6.43 2.32 -14.54
CA ASP A 111 -7.81 2.79 -14.55
C ASP A 111 -7.85 4.28 -14.24
N LYS A 112 -8.00 5.08 -15.28
CA LYS A 112 -8.02 6.55 -15.15
C LYS A 112 -9.32 7.09 -14.56
N THR A 113 -10.35 6.25 -14.46
CA THR A 113 -11.63 6.66 -13.87
C THR A 113 -11.60 6.64 -12.35
N LEU A 114 -10.65 5.88 -11.76
CA LEU A 114 -10.49 5.84 -10.31
C LEU A 114 -9.77 7.09 -9.82
N MET A 115 -10.20 7.60 -8.68
CA MET A 115 -9.52 8.69 -7.98
C MET A 115 -8.44 8.16 -7.03
N ILE A 116 -8.02 6.93 -7.22
CA ILE A 116 -7.06 6.19 -6.41
C ILE A 116 -5.86 5.84 -7.29
N ASP A 117 -4.67 6.08 -6.80
CA ASP A 117 -3.43 5.72 -7.49
C ASP A 117 -3.08 4.25 -7.27
N ILE A 118 -3.24 3.78 -6.03
CA ILE A 118 -2.84 2.44 -5.60
C ILE A 118 -3.94 1.81 -4.76
N SER A 119 -4.22 0.53 -5.01
CA SER A 119 -5.00 -0.31 -4.10
C SER A 119 -4.06 -1.30 -3.42
N LEU A 120 -4.04 -1.28 -2.09
CA LEU A 120 -3.32 -2.25 -1.28
C LEU A 120 -4.33 -3.29 -0.80
N ILE A 121 -4.18 -4.53 -1.25
CA ILE A 121 -5.11 -5.62 -0.92
C ILE A 121 -4.43 -6.52 0.10
N ILE A 122 -4.96 -6.54 1.32
CA ILE A 122 -4.41 -7.35 2.41
C ILE A 122 -4.90 -8.79 2.27
N GLY A 123 -3.97 -9.71 2.09
CA GLY A 123 -4.24 -11.13 1.95
C GLY A 123 -4.11 -11.90 3.26
N LYS A 124 -4.35 -13.20 3.17
CA LYS A 124 -4.27 -14.12 4.33
C LYS A 124 -2.86 -14.21 4.92
N ASP A 125 -1.85 -13.80 4.18
CA ASP A 125 -0.45 -13.79 4.60
C ASP A 125 -0.06 -12.58 5.48
N PHE A 126 -1.01 -11.76 5.90
CA PHE A 126 -0.72 -10.48 6.58
C PHE A 126 0.17 -10.64 7.81
N GLN A 127 0.02 -11.74 8.56
CA GLN A 127 0.84 -11.99 9.75
C GLN A 127 2.31 -12.28 9.42
N ASN A 128 2.59 -12.69 8.20
CA ASN A 128 3.95 -13.00 7.73
C ASN A 128 4.64 -11.80 7.09
N LEU A 129 3.94 -10.67 6.95
CA LEU A 129 4.55 -9.45 6.43
C LEU A 129 5.46 -8.84 7.48
N SER A 130 6.66 -8.37 7.05
CA SER A 130 7.61 -7.75 7.96
C SER A 130 7.05 -6.49 8.64
N SER A 131 6.08 -5.83 8.02
CA SER A 131 5.42 -4.63 8.55
C SER A 131 4.39 -4.92 9.64
N TYR A 132 3.90 -6.15 9.75
CA TYR A 132 2.72 -6.43 10.57
C TYR A 132 2.91 -6.06 12.04
N ASP A 133 4.07 -6.37 12.62
CA ASP A 133 4.34 -6.04 14.03
C ASP A 133 4.28 -4.54 14.29
N ALA A 134 4.85 -3.75 13.38
CA ALA A 134 4.81 -2.29 13.47
C ALA A 134 3.38 -1.76 13.34
N VAL A 135 2.61 -2.32 12.42
CA VAL A 135 1.20 -1.96 12.21
C VAL A 135 0.37 -2.27 13.45
N ALA A 136 0.54 -3.46 14.00
CA ALA A 136 -0.20 -3.88 15.20
C ALA A 136 0.15 -3.01 16.42
N ARG A 137 1.43 -2.71 16.62
CA ARG A 137 1.87 -1.83 17.70
C ARG A 137 1.33 -0.40 17.53
N HIS A 138 1.35 0.11 16.31
CA HIS A 138 0.82 1.44 16.01
C HIS A 138 -0.67 1.51 16.36
N TYR A 139 -1.43 0.52 15.93
CA TYR A 139 -2.88 0.49 16.13
C TYR A 139 -3.25 0.37 17.61
N SER A 140 -2.48 -0.38 18.40
CA SER A 140 -2.76 -0.58 19.82
C SER A 140 -2.59 0.69 20.67
N ARG A 141 -1.90 1.71 20.16
CA ARG A 141 -1.69 3.00 20.84
C ARG A 141 -2.86 3.97 20.68
N TYR A 142 -3.74 3.68 19.76
CA TYR A 142 -4.86 4.52 19.39
C TYR A 142 -6.15 3.72 19.40
#